data_d3c1e4490fde656883e18ea36d8fb6b6
#
_entry.id   d3c1e4490fde656883e18ea36d8fb6b6
#
_cell.length_a   1.000
_cell.length_b   1.000
_cell.length_c   1.000
_cell.angle_alpha   90.00
_cell.angle_beta   90.00
_cell.angle_gamma   90.00
#
_symmetry.space_group_name_H-M   'P 1'
#
loop_
_entity.id
_entity.type
_entity.pdbx_description
1 polymer ?
#
loop_
_entity_poly.entity_id
_entity_poly.type
_entity_poly.pdbx_seq_one_letter_code
_entity_poly.pdbx_strand_id
1 'polypeptide(L)' 'MMDIQFIVRWNDGGKAHSRIYDDENVARKAKKWLMGNGAQNIDIAVRINKKQTEEDKAQ' A
#
# COMPACT_ATOMS: atom_id res chain seq x y z
N MET A 1 -7.00 -7.13 -17.26
CA MET A 1 -7.28 -7.19 -15.85
C MET A 1 -6.51 -6.16 -15.07
N MET A 2 -7.08 -5.61 -14.02
CA MET A 2 -6.39 -4.64 -13.20
C MET A 2 -6.11 -5.22 -11.82
N ASP A 3 -4.91 -4.98 -11.35
CA ASP A 3 -4.55 -5.30 -9.98
C ASP A 3 -4.52 -4.02 -9.18
N ILE A 4 -5.18 -4.03 -8.05
CA ILE A 4 -5.18 -2.88 -7.16
C ILE A 4 -4.37 -3.25 -5.93
N GLN A 5 -3.42 -2.39 -5.59
CA GLN A 5 -2.57 -2.59 -4.44
C GLN A 5 -2.70 -1.42 -3.49
N PHE A 6 -2.59 -1.72 -2.22
CA PHE A 6 -2.69 -0.70 -1.17
C PHE A 6 -1.36 -0.63 -0.44
N ILE A 7 -0.75 0.52 -0.48
CA ILE A 7 0.58 0.71 0.10
C ILE A 7 0.42 1.49 1.40
N VAL A 8 0.73 0.84 2.50
CA VAL A 8 0.70 1.48 3.82
C VAL A 8 2.10 1.98 4.12
N ARG A 9 2.21 3.28 4.39
CA ARG A 9 3.49 3.90 4.70
C ARG A 9 3.41 4.54 6.08
N TRP A 10 4.50 4.47 6.80
CA TRP A 10 4.54 5.06 8.13
C TRP A 10 5.99 5.32 8.53
N ASN A 11 6.15 6.09 9.61
CA ASN A 11 7.46 6.35 10.21
C ASN A 11 7.51 5.72 11.59
N ASP A 12 8.66 5.16 11.91
CA ASP A 12 8.86 4.56 13.22
C ASP A 12 10.29 4.85 13.63
N GLY A 13 10.43 5.59 14.73
CA GLY A 13 11.74 5.94 15.23
C GLY A 13 12.60 6.70 14.23
N GLY A 14 11.98 7.52 13.41
CA GLY A 14 12.68 8.29 12.41
C GLY A 14 12.97 7.54 11.12
N LYS A 15 12.52 6.31 11.02
CA LYS A 15 12.73 5.51 9.81
C LYS A 15 11.43 5.35 9.05
N ALA A 16 11.50 5.43 7.73
CA ALA A 16 10.34 5.25 6.87
C ALA A 16 10.16 3.78 6.52
N HIS A 17 8.93 3.32 6.62
CA HIS A 17 8.57 1.95 6.31
C HIS A 17 7.39 1.94 5.36
N SER A 18 7.27 0.85 4.61
CA SER A 18 6.11 0.68 3.75
C SER A 18 5.81 -0.80 3.59
N ARG A 19 4.53 -1.07 3.27
CA ARG A 19 4.08 -2.42 3.06
C ARG A 19 2.99 -2.41 2.01
N ILE A 20 2.97 -3.44 1.17
CA ILE A 20 2.00 -3.54 0.09
C ILE A 20 1.02 -4.65 0.39
N TYR A 21 -0.27 -4.34 0.24
CA TYR A 21 -1.36 -5.30 0.46
C TYR A 21 -2.24 -5.35 -0.77
N ASP A 22 -2.81 -6.51 -1.03
CA ASP A 22 -3.75 -6.67 -2.13
C ASP A 22 -5.19 -6.42 -1.72
N ASP A 23 -5.44 -6.32 -0.43
CA ASP A 23 -6.79 -6.22 0.11
C ASP A 23 -6.91 -4.95 0.94
N GLU A 24 -7.92 -4.15 0.64
CA GLU A 24 -8.14 -2.90 1.35
C GLU A 24 -8.40 -3.12 2.83
N ASN A 25 -9.17 -4.14 3.15
CA ASN A 25 -9.50 -4.40 4.56
C ASN A 25 -8.26 -4.77 5.35
N VAL A 26 -7.36 -5.52 4.74
CA VAL A 26 -6.11 -5.89 5.40
C VAL A 26 -5.24 -4.65 5.58
N ALA A 27 -5.20 -3.78 4.58
CA ALA A 27 -4.43 -2.53 4.69
C ALA A 27 -4.97 -1.64 5.81
N ARG A 28 -6.28 -1.55 5.93
CA ARG A 28 -6.91 -0.76 6.98
C ARG A 28 -6.63 -1.33 8.36
N LYS A 29 -6.64 -2.64 8.48
CA LYS A 29 -6.31 -3.28 9.74
C LYS A 29 -4.86 -3.01 10.11
N ALA A 30 -3.97 -3.06 9.13
CA ALA A 30 -2.58 -2.77 9.36
C ALA A 30 -2.39 -1.33 9.84
N LYS A 31 -3.10 -0.38 9.21
CA LYS A 31 -3.04 1.02 9.64
C LYS A 31 -3.49 1.17 11.09
N LYS A 32 -4.60 0.54 11.43
CA LYS A 32 -5.12 0.62 12.78
C LYS A 32 -4.14 0.03 13.79
N TRP A 33 -3.55 -1.09 13.43
CA TRP A 33 -2.58 -1.74 14.29
C TRP A 33 -1.36 -0.83 14.50
N LEU A 34 -0.90 -0.21 13.44
CA LEU A 34 0.25 0.69 13.50
C LEU A 34 -0.05 1.91 14.39
N MET A 35 -1.26 2.44 14.29
CA MET A 35 -1.66 3.56 15.14
C MET A 35 -1.59 3.19 16.60
N GLY A 36 -1.99 1.99 16.94
CA GLY A 36 -1.95 1.52 18.31
C GLY A 36 -0.55 1.21 18.80
N ASN A 37 0.42 1.12 17.89
CA ASN A 37 1.80 0.79 18.24
C ASN A 37 2.75 1.97 18.11
N GLY A 38 2.22 3.17 17.98
CA GLY A 38 3.06 4.37 18.02
C GLY A 38 3.66 4.79 16.70
N ALA A 39 3.26 4.18 15.60
CA ALA A 39 3.73 4.61 14.29
C ALA A 39 3.19 6.01 13.97
N GLN A 40 3.96 6.79 13.23
CA GLN A 40 3.61 8.16 12.91
C GLN A 40 3.49 8.35 11.41
N ASN A 41 2.71 9.37 11.02
CA ASN A 41 2.53 9.74 9.61
C ASN A 41 2.06 8.56 8.78
N ILE A 42 1.08 7.83 9.31
CA ILE A 42 0.56 6.64 8.65
C ILE A 42 -0.32 7.06 7.48
N ASP A 43 -0.10 6.44 6.33
CA ASP A 43 -0.76 6.81 5.10
C ASP A 43 -1.03 5.57 4.28
N ILE A 44 -2.14 5.57 3.53
CA ILE A 44 -2.46 4.49 2.62
C ILE A 44 -2.58 5.08 1.21
N ALA A 45 -1.75 4.60 0.31
CA ALA A 45 -1.81 4.99 -1.08
C ALA A 45 -2.39 3.83 -1.89
N VAL A 46 -3.12 4.16 -2.94
CA VAL A 46 -3.70 3.17 -3.82
C VAL A 46 -2.91 3.16 -5.11
N ARG A 47 -2.54 1.98 -5.54
CA ARG A 47 -1.80 1.82 -6.78
C ARG A 47 -2.59 0.88 -7.69
N ILE A 48 -2.84 1.32 -8.92
CA ILE A 48 -3.55 0.52 -9.90
C ILE A 48 -2.55 0.04 -10.94
N ASN A 49 -2.51 -1.26 -11.10
CA ASN A 49 -1.59 -1.89 -12.01
C ASN A 49 -2.38 -2.49 -13.16
N LYS A 50 -2.19 -1.98 -14.36
CA LYS A 50 -2.90 -2.49 -15.52
C LYS A 50 -2.00 -3.41 -16.30
N LYS A 51 -2.15 -4.67 -16.09
CA LYS A 51 -1.27 -5.63 -16.72
C LYS A 51 -1.44 -5.74 -18.20
N GLN A 52 -2.67 -5.62 -18.65
CA GLN A 52 -2.91 -5.81 -20.05
C GLN A 52 -2.23 -4.76 -20.90
N THR A 53 -1.79 -3.69 -20.32
CA THR A 53 -1.18 -2.63 -21.09
C THR A 53 0.19 -3.00 -21.60
N GLU A 54 0.82 -3.91 -20.96
CA GLU A 54 2.13 -4.22 -21.45
C GLU A 54 2.05 -5.05 -22.69
N GLU A 55 0.98 -5.56 -22.97
CA GLU A 55 0.92 -6.16 -24.22
C GLU A 55 0.70 -5.18 -25.23
N ASP A 56 0.56 -4.67 -24.98
CA ASP A 56 0.49 -3.94 -25.88
C ASP A 56 1.46 -3.30 -26.17
N LYS A 57 1.59 -3.50 -25.61
CA LYS A 57 2.25 -3.09 -26.05
C LYS A 57 2.97 -2.95 -26.56
N ALA A 58 2.86 -3.03 -26.41
CA ALA A 58 3.41 -2.97 -26.96
C ALA A 58 3.86 -2.79 -27.46
N GLN A 59 3.79 -2.75 -27.35
CA GLN A 59 4.15 -2.64 -27.99
C GLN A 59 4.53 -2.44 -28.40
#